data_3e3585e33e7e5a0d3e45d3d1c0b312e0
#
_entry.id   3e3585e33e7e5a0d3e45d3d1c0b312e0
#
_cell.length_a   1.000
_cell.length_b   1.000
_cell.length_c   1.000
_cell.angle_alpha   90.00
_cell.angle_beta   90.00
_cell.angle_gamma   90.00
#
_symmetry.space_group_name_H-M   'P 1'
#
loop_
_entity.id
_entity.type
_entity.pdbx_description
1 polymer ?
#
loop_
_entity_poly.entity_id
_entity_poly.type
_entity_poly.pdbx_seq_one_letter_code
_entity_poly.pdbx_strand_id
1 'polypeptide(L)' 'MAKVRVSTLAKEFGMTSKELMGHLAEMKIPAKSASSALEDAYVAMVRKQLASV' A
#
# COMPACT_ATOMS: atom_id res chain seq x y z
N MET A 1 -4.16 -1.89 16.04
CA MET A 1 -3.99 -0.79 15.11
C MET A 1 -2.56 -0.70 14.65
N ALA A 2 -2.28 -1.37 13.59
CA ALA A 2 -0.93 -1.39 13.06
C ALA A 2 -0.88 -0.56 11.80
N LYS A 3 0.06 0.37 11.76
CA LYS A 3 0.36 1.08 10.54
C LYS A 3 1.44 0.30 9.80
N VAL A 4 1.26 0.13 8.51
CA VAL A 4 2.22 -0.58 7.68
C VAL A 4 2.82 0.41 6.70
N ARG A 5 4.14 0.42 6.60
CA ARG A 5 4.81 1.30 5.66
C ARG A 5 4.58 0.81 4.23
N VAL A 6 4.53 1.76 3.31
CA VAL A 6 4.34 1.44 1.90
C VAL A 6 5.41 0.46 1.42
N SER A 7 6.67 0.70 1.77
CA SER A 7 7.75 -0.18 1.34
C SER A 7 7.60 -1.60 1.89
N THR A 8 7.16 -1.72 3.15
CA THR A 8 6.92 -3.03 3.76
C THR A 8 5.80 -3.76 3.04
N LEU A 9 4.72 -3.06 2.77
CA LEU A 9 3.58 -3.63 2.08
C LEU A 9 3.96 -4.06 0.66
N ALA A 10 4.77 -3.26 -0.02
CA ALA A 10 5.25 -3.60 -1.35
C ALA A 10 6.05 -4.90 -1.34
N LYS A 11 6.87 -5.09 -0.33
CA LYS A 11 7.63 -6.33 -0.18
C LYS A 11 6.72 -7.53 0.00
N GLU A 12 5.65 -7.36 0.77
CA GLU A 12 4.69 -8.44 0.98
C GLU A 12 4.04 -8.89 -0.32
N PHE A 13 3.82 -7.95 -1.22
CA PHE A 13 3.21 -8.25 -2.51
C PHE A 13 4.23 -8.59 -3.60
N GLY A 14 5.51 -8.54 -3.28
CA GLY A 14 6.55 -8.84 -4.24
C GLY A 14 6.68 -7.80 -5.34
N MET A 15 6.42 -6.55 -5.01
CA MET A 15 6.53 -5.44 -5.96
C MET A 15 7.41 -4.33 -5.37
N THR A 16 7.81 -3.39 -6.23
CA THR A 16 8.57 -2.25 -5.75
C THR A 16 7.65 -1.25 -5.08
N SER A 17 8.22 -0.42 -4.19
CA SER A 17 7.43 0.62 -3.52
C SER A 17 6.87 1.61 -4.53
N LYS A 18 7.58 1.85 -5.62
CA LYS A 18 7.11 2.74 -6.67
C LYS A 18 5.83 2.19 -7.33
N GLU A 19 5.81 0.89 -7.60
CA GLU A 19 4.64 0.26 -8.17
C GLU A 19 3.45 0.35 -7.22
N LEU A 20 3.69 0.08 -5.95
CA LEU A 20 2.64 0.17 -4.95
C LEU A 20 2.12 1.61 -4.83
N MET A 21 3.02 2.59 -4.90
CA MET A 21 2.61 3.98 -4.87
C MET A 21 1.66 4.31 -6.01
N GLY A 22 1.91 3.75 -7.19
CA GLY A 22 1.00 3.92 -8.33
C GLY A 22 -0.38 3.36 -8.04
N HIS A 23 -0.45 2.18 -7.45
CA HIS A 23 -1.73 1.59 -7.07
C HIS A 23 -2.45 2.44 -6.02
N LEU A 24 -1.71 2.95 -5.05
CA LEU A 24 -2.29 3.78 -4.01
C LEU A 24 -2.89 5.07 -4.59
N ALA A 25 -2.20 5.64 -5.57
CA ALA A 25 -2.70 6.84 -6.23
C ALA A 25 -4.03 6.56 -6.95
N GLU A 26 -4.11 5.42 -7.62
CA GLU A 26 -5.34 5.02 -8.29
C GLU A 26 -6.48 4.77 -7.32
N MET A 27 -6.15 4.25 -6.14
CA MET A 27 -7.14 3.98 -5.10
C MET A 27 -7.46 5.22 -4.27
N LYS A 28 -6.86 6.36 -4.59
CA LYS A 28 -7.04 7.62 -3.88
C LYS A 28 -6.62 7.53 -2.41
N ILE A 29 -5.63 6.73 -2.14
CA ILE A 29 -5.08 6.59 -0.81
C ILE A 29 -3.97 7.63 -0.64
N PRO A 30 -4.03 8.46 0.40
CA PRO A 30 -3.03 9.51 0.60
C PRO A 30 -1.71 8.92 1.09
N ALA A 31 -0.78 8.72 0.17
CA ALA A 31 0.57 8.27 0.49
C ALA A 31 1.55 9.25 -0.15
N LYS A 32 2.35 9.90 0.67
CA LYS A 32 3.28 10.92 0.17
C LYS A 32 4.56 10.34 -0.38
N SER A 33 5.00 9.23 0.18
CA SER A 33 6.25 8.61 -0.25
C SER A 33 6.26 7.15 0.15
N ALA A 34 7.28 6.44 -0.34
CA ALA A 34 7.44 5.03 -0.02
C ALA A 34 7.66 4.77 1.47
N SER A 35 8.12 5.77 2.20
CA SER A 35 8.30 5.64 3.64
C SER A 35 7.06 6.02 4.44
N SER A 36 6.01 6.46 3.79
CA SER A 36 4.75 6.75 4.48
C SER A 36 4.14 5.49 5.05
N ALA A 37 3.52 5.63 6.22
CA ALA A 37 2.80 4.52 6.83
C ALA A 37 1.32 4.64 6.48
N LEU A 38 0.71 3.51 6.13
CA LEU A 38 -0.71 3.47 5.84
C LEU A 38 -1.47 2.96 7.06
N GLU A 39 -2.64 3.52 7.28
CA GLU A 39 -3.49 3.04 8.35
C GLU A 39 -4.03 1.66 8.01
N ASP A 40 -4.43 0.94 9.06
CA ASP A 40 -4.92 -0.42 8.92
C ASP A 40 -6.07 -0.52 7.90
N ALA A 41 -6.95 0.46 7.89
CA ALA A 41 -8.06 0.47 6.94
C ALA A 41 -7.57 0.51 5.51
N TYR A 42 -6.57 1.32 5.22
CA TYR A 42 -6.00 1.39 3.88
C TYR A 42 -5.24 0.12 3.52
N VAL A 43 -4.53 -0.45 4.49
CA VAL A 43 -3.82 -1.70 4.26
C VAL A 43 -4.80 -2.80 3.88
N ALA A 44 -5.91 -2.88 4.56
CA ALA A 44 -6.95 -3.86 4.24
C ALA A 44 -7.50 -3.66 2.83
N MET A 45 -7.72 -2.41 2.44
CA MET A 45 -8.19 -2.09 1.10
C MET A 45 -7.19 -2.51 0.03
N VAL A 46 -5.92 -2.21 0.26
CA VAL A 46 -4.86 -2.57 -0.67
C VAL A 46 -4.76 -4.09 -0.82
N ARG A 47 -4.78 -4.80 0.30
CA ARG A 47 -4.71 -6.25 0.26
C ARG A 47 -5.88 -6.85 -0.50
N LYS A 48 -7.07 -6.34 -0.27
CA LYS A 48 -8.25 -6.81 -0.95
C LYS A 48 -8.15 -6.56 -2.46
N GLN A 49 -7.71 -5.36 -2.83
CA GLN A 49 -7.61 -4.98 -4.24
C GLN A 49 -6.56 -5.80 -4.97
N LEU A 50 -5.40 -5.97 -4.37
CA LEU A 50 -4.31 -6.68 -5.03
C LEU A 50 -4.45 -8.20 -4.94
N ALA A 51 -5.12 -8.69 -3.91
CA ALA A 51 -5.33 -10.13 -3.75
C ALA A 51 -6.43 -10.67 -4.66
N SER A 52 -7.31 -9.82 -5.16
CA SER A 52 -8.39 -10.28 -6.04
C SER A 52 -8.04 -10.28 -7.51
N VAL A 53 -6.80 -10.03 -7.83
CA VAL A 53 -6.36 -10.06 -9.23
C VAL A 53 -6.14 -11.48 -9.71
#